data_516514df7403fcdc5cba047075e434e1
#
_entry.id   516514df7403fcdc5cba047075e434e1
#
_cell.length_a   1.000
_cell.length_b   1.000
_cell.length_c   1.000
_cell.angle_alpha   90.00
_cell.angle_beta   90.00
_cell.angle_gamma   90.00
#
_symmetry.space_group_name_H-M   'P 1'
#
loop_
_entity.id
_entity.type
_entity.pdbx_description
1 polymer ?
#
loop_
_entity_poly.entity_id
_entity_poly.type
_entity_poly.pdbx_seq_one_letter_code
_entity_poly.pdbx_strand_id
1 'polypeptide(L)'
;LKPIEQGQNVKFVAGLHGGRLRLVVLKHSRFTKVANLKGATIGVPSMHSSATMFFSMDLLDAGINPLPEAKQVTWKVMDNSVLGDALHRGQVDAIATSDPIAYGPIRDGSAVELANNMSGMNAQDFCCCTAINGDIIENEPDVARQLIRAWCKGSRYVDGHEAEVAKIEVDGKY
;
A
#
# COMPACT_ATOMS: atom_id res chain seq x y z
N LEU A 1 7.38 8.40 -8.97
CA LEU A 1 8.71 8.55 -9.56
C LEU A 1 8.70 9.43 -10.81
N LYS A 2 7.60 9.41 -11.60
CA LYS A 2 7.46 10.16 -12.85
C LYS A 2 7.82 11.67 -12.74
N PRO A 3 7.46 12.42 -11.68
CA PRO A 3 7.91 13.79 -11.54
C PRO A 3 9.44 13.94 -11.50
N ILE A 4 10.15 13.01 -10.86
CA ILE A 4 11.61 13.00 -10.80
C ILE A 4 12.21 12.73 -12.17
N GLU A 5 11.65 11.78 -12.92
CA GLU A 5 12.05 11.48 -14.30
C GLU A 5 11.83 12.69 -15.24
N GLN A 6 10.83 13.52 -14.91
CA GLN A 6 10.52 14.77 -15.61
C GLN A 6 11.35 15.97 -15.15
N GLY A 7 12.38 15.75 -14.32
CA GLY A 7 13.33 16.77 -13.90
C GLY A 7 12.91 17.58 -12.67
N GLN A 8 11.85 17.20 -11.96
CA GLN A 8 11.53 17.85 -10.70
C GLN A 8 12.61 17.55 -9.65
N ASN A 9 13.07 18.61 -8.97
CA ASN A 9 14.12 18.52 -7.95
C ASN A 9 13.57 17.96 -6.64
N VAL A 10 13.25 16.65 -6.63
CA VAL A 10 12.77 15.91 -5.46
C VAL A 10 13.81 14.86 -5.09
N LYS A 11 14.21 14.82 -3.82
CA LYS A 11 15.19 13.87 -3.27
C LYS A 11 14.57 12.99 -2.22
N PHE A 12 14.71 11.68 -2.34
CA PHE A 12 14.38 10.74 -1.26
C PHE A 12 15.45 10.81 -0.17
N VAL A 13 15.05 10.97 1.06
CA VAL A 13 15.95 11.26 2.19
C VAL A 13 15.89 10.26 3.33
N ALA A 14 14.77 9.54 3.48
CA ALA A 14 14.64 8.50 4.49
C ALA A 14 13.55 7.50 4.13
N GLY A 15 13.70 6.24 4.56
CA GLY A 15 12.59 5.30 4.71
C GLY A 15 11.75 5.69 5.92
N LEU A 16 10.46 5.48 5.87
CA LEU A 16 9.53 5.88 6.93
C LEU A 16 9.00 4.67 7.70
N HIS A 17 8.41 3.72 7.01
CA HIS A 17 7.87 2.49 7.59
C HIS A 17 7.87 1.35 6.58
N GLY A 18 7.76 0.12 7.10
CA GLY A 18 7.53 -1.08 6.32
C GLY A 18 6.14 -1.12 5.68
N GLY A 19 5.78 -2.29 5.17
CA GLY A 19 4.58 -2.46 4.38
C GLY A 19 3.26 -2.39 5.15
N ARG A 20 2.21 -2.10 4.40
CA ARG A 20 0.81 -2.16 4.84
C ARG A 20 -0.13 -2.49 3.67
N LEU A 21 0.44 -3.01 2.58
CA LEU A 21 -0.34 -3.37 1.40
C LEU A 21 -0.79 -4.81 1.51
N ARG A 22 -2.07 -5.07 1.19
CA ARG A 22 -2.65 -6.40 1.20
C ARG A 22 -3.48 -6.65 -0.06
N LEU A 23 -3.40 -7.89 -0.53
CA LEU A 23 -4.28 -8.48 -1.53
C LEU A 23 -5.20 -9.46 -0.81
N VAL A 24 -6.49 -9.18 -0.82
CA VAL A 24 -7.47 -9.83 0.05
C VAL A 24 -8.63 -10.40 -0.78
N VAL A 25 -9.09 -11.58 -0.42
CA VAL A 25 -10.28 -12.25 -1.01
C VAL A 25 -11.23 -12.70 0.09
N LEU A 26 -12.49 -12.97 -0.24
CA LEU A 26 -13.42 -13.57 0.72
C LEU A 26 -12.92 -14.95 1.19
N LYS A 27 -13.19 -15.29 2.45
CA LYS A 27 -12.74 -16.55 3.08
C LYS A 27 -13.15 -17.81 2.31
N HIS A 28 -14.28 -17.77 1.63
CA HIS A 28 -14.81 -18.89 0.84
C HIS A 28 -14.63 -18.66 -0.67
N SER A 29 -13.73 -17.78 -1.05
CA SER A 29 -13.39 -17.55 -2.45
C SER A 29 -12.74 -18.78 -3.07
N ARG A 30 -12.97 -18.96 -4.39
CA ARG A 30 -12.23 -19.94 -5.20
C ARG A 30 -10.76 -19.58 -5.38
N PHE A 31 -10.39 -18.33 -5.09
CA PHE A 31 -9.03 -17.82 -5.22
C PHE A 31 -8.30 -18.03 -3.90
N THR A 32 -7.38 -18.98 -3.87
CA THR A 32 -6.64 -19.37 -2.65
C THR A 32 -5.17 -18.98 -2.68
N LYS A 33 -4.69 -18.47 -3.81
CA LYS A 33 -3.31 -17.99 -4.03
C LYS A 33 -3.28 -17.04 -5.22
N VAL A 34 -2.25 -16.20 -5.31
CA VAL A 34 -2.08 -15.20 -6.39
C VAL A 34 -2.17 -15.85 -7.77
N ALA A 35 -1.53 -16.99 -7.97
CA ALA A 35 -1.54 -17.71 -9.25
C ALA A 35 -2.94 -18.16 -9.73
N ASN A 36 -3.95 -18.15 -8.86
CA ASN A 36 -5.32 -18.47 -9.26
C ASN A 36 -6.13 -17.26 -9.74
N LEU A 37 -5.60 -16.04 -9.63
CA LEU A 37 -6.34 -14.79 -9.93
C LEU A 37 -6.55 -14.52 -11.43
N LYS A 38 -6.14 -15.42 -12.31
CA LYS A 38 -6.43 -15.27 -13.75
C LYS A 38 -7.93 -15.23 -13.99
N GLY A 39 -8.40 -14.17 -14.65
CA GLY A 39 -9.81 -13.88 -14.89
C GLY A 39 -10.53 -13.18 -13.72
N ALA A 40 -9.84 -12.87 -12.63
CA ALA A 40 -10.42 -12.17 -11.50
C ALA A 40 -10.63 -10.68 -11.78
N THR A 41 -11.65 -10.11 -11.12
CA THR A 41 -11.83 -8.66 -10.99
C THR A 41 -11.24 -8.21 -9.66
N ILE A 42 -10.25 -7.32 -9.72
CA ILE A 42 -9.52 -6.82 -8.54
C ILE A 42 -9.87 -5.36 -8.33
N GLY A 43 -10.48 -5.05 -7.19
CA GLY A 43 -10.80 -3.68 -6.76
C GLY A 43 -9.55 -2.95 -6.26
N VAL A 44 -9.33 -1.73 -6.73
CA VAL A 44 -8.17 -0.89 -6.36
C VAL A 44 -8.58 0.56 -6.20
N PRO A 45 -7.87 1.36 -5.36
CA PRO A 45 -8.20 2.78 -5.21
C PRO A 45 -7.81 3.62 -6.43
N SER A 46 -6.78 3.23 -7.16
CA SER A 46 -6.39 3.81 -8.46
C SER A 46 -5.43 2.89 -9.20
N MET A 47 -5.30 3.07 -10.51
CA MET A 47 -4.30 2.32 -11.31
C MET A 47 -2.85 2.67 -10.96
N HIS A 48 -2.65 3.83 -10.32
CA HIS A 48 -1.32 4.30 -9.91
C HIS A 48 -1.09 4.18 -8.39
N SER A 49 -1.96 3.46 -7.67
CA SER A 49 -1.77 3.22 -6.25
C SER A 49 -0.58 2.29 -5.99
N SER A 50 0.06 2.44 -4.84
CA SER A 50 1.16 1.55 -4.43
C SER A 50 0.74 0.09 -4.43
N ALA A 51 -0.50 -0.20 -4.01
CA ALA A 51 -1.04 -1.56 -3.99
C ALA A 51 -1.19 -2.13 -5.41
N THR A 52 -1.75 -1.36 -6.35
CA THR A 52 -1.86 -1.80 -7.74
C THR A 52 -0.49 -2.10 -8.35
N MET A 53 0.49 -1.22 -8.13
CA MET A 53 1.84 -1.40 -8.64
C MET A 53 2.52 -2.63 -8.02
N PHE A 54 2.44 -2.78 -6.69
CA PHE A 54 3.06 -3.89 -5.98
C PHE A 54 2.46 -5.24 -6.39
N PHE A 55 1.13 -5.38 -6.34
CA PHE A 55 0.49 -6.65 -6.69
C PHE A 55 0.47 -6.94 -8.20
N SER A 56 0.74 -5.95 -9.05
CA SER A 56 1.06 -6.21 -10.45
C SER A 56 2.36 -7.01 -10.60
N MET A 57 3.37 -6.77 -9.75
CA MET A 57 4.59 -7.57 -9.74
C MET A 57 4.31 -8.99 -9.27
N ASP A 58 3.55 -9.17 -8.18
CA ASP A 58 3.16 -10.51 -7.69
C ASP A 58 2.37 -11.31 -8.73
N LEU A 59 1.50 -10.64 -9.49
CA LEU A 59 0.77 -11.26 -10.61
C LEU A 59 1.72 -11.70 -11.73
N LEU A 60 2.69 -10.86 -12.10
CA LEU A 60 3.71 -11.20 -13.11
C LEU A 60 4.55 -12.39 -12.66
N ASP A 61 5.00 -12.42 -11.42
CA ASP A 61 5.76 -13.53 -10.84
C ASP A 61 4.94 -14.84 -10.81
N ALA A 62 3.61 -14.71 -10.67
CA ALA A 62 2.67 -15.82 -10.77
C ALA A 62 2.30 -16.21 -12.23
N GLY A 63 2.91 -15.58 -13.24
CA GLY A 63 2.64 -15.83 -14.65
C GLY A 63 1.36 -15.20 -15.19
N ILE A 64 0.80 -14.21 -14.51
CA ILE A 64 -0.40 -13.47 -14.90
C ILE A 64 0.01 -12.06 -15.34
N ASN A 65 -0.24 -11.72 -16.61
CA ASN A 65 0.03 -10.38 -17.11
C ASN A 65 -1.05 -9.40 -16.59
N PRO A 66 -0.68 -8.40 -15.74
CA PRO A 66 -1.63 -7.47 -15.14
C PRO A 66 -2.04 -6.30 -16.05
N LEU A 67 -1.43 -6.16 -17.22
CA LEU A 67 -1.74 -5.07 -18.14
C LEU A 67 -3.17 -5.21 -18.68
N PRO A 68 -3.94 -4.12 -18.77
CA PRO A 68 -5.33 -4.16 -19.24
C PRO A 68 -5.49 -4.82 -20.61
N GLU A 69 -4.52 -4.63 -21.51
CA GLU A 69 -4.53 -5.18 -22.85
C GLU A 69 -4.44 -6.70 -22.89
N ALA A 70 -3.80 -7.29 -21.89
CA ALA A 70 -3.67 -8.74 -21.75
C ALA A 70 -4.97 -9.43 -21.32
N LYS A 71 -5.90 -8.68 -20.72
CA LYS A 71 -7.22 -9.17 -20.27
C LYS A 71 -7.14 -10.41 -19.36
N GLN A 72 -6.03 -10.57 -18.65
CA GLN A 72 -5.84 -11.70 -17.75
C GLN A 72 -6.38 -11.43 -16.34
N VAL A 73 -6.50 -10.17 -15.95
CA VAL A 73 -7.23 -9.68 -14.78
C VAL A 73 -7.98 -8.42 -15.18
N THR A 74 -9.02 -8.08 -14.42
CA THR A 74 -9.76 -6.82 -14.59
C THR A 74 -9.52 -5.95 -13.37
N TRP A 75 -8.84 -4.81 -13.55
CA TRP A 75 -8.73 -3.80 -12.52
C TRP A 75 -10.00 -2.95 -12.47
N LYS A 76 -10.60 -2.84 -11.28
CA LYS A 76 -11.78 -2.01 -11.06
C LYS A 76 -11.43 -0.91 -10.07
N VAL A 77 -11.32 0.31 -10.59
CA VAL A 77 -11.04 1.49 -9.76
C VAL A 77 -12.30 1.88 -9.00
N MET A 78 -12.19 2.02 -7.69
CA MET A 78 -13.26 2.37 -6.77
C MET A 78 -12.70 3.23 -5.64
N ASP A 79 -13.57 4.04 -5.00
CA ASP A 79 -13.16 4.74 -3.80
C ASP A 79 -12.70 3.75 -2.72
N ASN A 80 -11.65 4.14 -2.01
CA ASN A 80 -11.03 3.27 -1.00
C ASN A 80 -12.01 2.86 0.10
N SER A 81 -12.92 3.76 0.48
CA SER A 81 -13.93 3.53 1.53
C SER A 81 -14.96 2.46 1.19
N VAL A 82 -15.18 2.18 -0.10
CA VAL A 82 -16.18 1.17 -0.54
C VAL A 82 -15.58 -0.16 -0.95
N LEU A 83 -14.25 -0.30 -0.98
CA LEU A 83 -13.57 -1.53 -1.44
C LEU A 83 -13.96 -2.76 -0.61
N GLY A 84 -14.02 -2.63 0.72
CA GLY A 84 -14.45 -3.71 1.61
C GLY A 84 -15.87 -4.17 1.32
N ASP A 85 -16.80 -3.23 1.19
CA ASP A 85 -18.19 -3.51 0.84
C ASP A 85 -18.33 -4.14 -0.54
N ALA A 86 -17.55 -3.67 -1.52
CA ALA A 86 -17.56 -4.21 -2.87
C ALA A 86 -17.09 -5.68 -2.91
N LEU A 87 -16.10 -6.02 -2.07
CA LEU A 87 -15.66 -7.40 -1.88
C LEU A 87 -16.77 -8.26 -1.28
N HIS A 88 -17.40 -7.81 -0.19
CA HIS A 88 -18.49 -8.54 0.47
C HIS A 88 -19.69 -8.78 -0.44
N ARG A 89 -20.01 -7.82 -1.31
CA ARG A 89 -21.13 -7.93 -2.26
C ARG A 89 -20.79 -8.68 -3.55
N GLY A 90 -19.56 -9.20 -3.67
CA GLY A 90 -19.11 -9.90 -4.88
C GLY A 90 -19.02 -9.02 -6.12
N GLN A 91 -18.92 -7.70 -5.95
CA GLN A 91 -18.70 -6.76 -7.06
C GLN A 91 -17.27 -6.81 -7.60
N VAL A 92 -16.36 -7.32 -6.80
CA VAL A 92 -14.99 -7.66 -7.11
C VAL A 92 -14.64 -8.99 -6.46
N ASP A 93 -13.73 -9.75 -7.05
CA ASP A 93 -13.26 -11.04 -6.56
C ASP A 93 -12.17 -10.88 -5.48
N ALA A 94 -11.40 -9.82 -5.61
CA ALA A 94 -10.32 -9.45 -4.68
C ALA A 94 -10.24 -7.93 -4.53
N ILE A 95 -9.61 -7.47 -3.45
CA ILE A 95 -9.21 -6.07 -3.30
C ILE A 95 -7.70 -5.99 -3.08
N ALA A 96 -7.06 -4.99 -3.68
CA ALA A 96 -5.66 -4.66 -3.48
C ALA A 96 -5.56 -3.22 -2.99
N THR A 97 -5.31 -3.05 -1.69
CA THR A 97 -5.27 -1.74 -1.04
C THR A 97 -4.37 -1.77 0.20
N SER A 98 -4.42 -0.73 0.99
CA SER A 98 -3.64 -0.61 2.22
C SER A 98 -4.50 -0.74 3.47
N ASP A 99 -3.84 -1.06 4.60
CA ASP A 99 -4.46 -0.93 5.91
C ASP A 99 -4.82 0.56 6.19
N PRO A 100 -5.90 0.83 6.94
CA PRO A 100 -6.78 -0.13 7.63
C PRO A 100 -7.86 -0.78 6.74
N ILE A 101 -8.06 -0.32 5.50
CA ILE A 101 -9.15 -0.78 4.62
C ILE A 101 -9.01 -2.28 4.30
N ALA A 102 -7.81 -2.71 3.91
CA ALA A 102 -7.56 -4.12 3.61
C ALA A 102 -7.70 -5.03 4.84
N TYR A 103 -7.36 -4.52 6.03
CA TYR A 103 -7.40 -5.29 7.27
C TYR A 103 -8.81 -5.46 7.84
N GLY A 104 -9.74 -4.54 7.56
CA GLY A 104 -11.11 -4.60 8.05
C GLY A 104 -11.78 -5.96 7.83
N PRO A 105 -11.93 -6.45 6.59
CA PRO A 105 -12.52 -7.74 6.27
C PRO A 105 -11.77 -8.96 6.83
N ILE A 106 -10.45 -8.83 7.03
CA ILE A 106 -9.65 -9.88 7.67
C ILE A 106 -9.98 -9.97 9.17
N ARG A 107 -10.05 -8.81 9.82
CA ARG A 107 -10.33 -8.71 11.26
C ARG A 107 -11.72 -9.23 11.62
N ASP A 108 -12.73 -8.99 10.80
CA ASP A 108 -14.08 -9.49 11.02
C ASP A 108 -14.27 -10.97 10.62
N GLY A 109 -13.23 -11.59 10.05
CA GLY A 109 -13.20 -13.01 9.69
C GLY A 109 -13.92 -13.35 8.38
N SER A 110 -14.38 -12.37 7.62
CA SER A 110 -15.07 -12.55 6.33
C SER A 110 -14.12 -12.78 5.16
N ALA A 111 -12.88 -12.34 5.28
CA ALA A 111 -11.87 -12.41 4.23
C ALA A 111 -10.54 -13.00 4.71
N VAL A 112 -9.70 -13.36 3.75
CA VAL A 112 -8.35 -13.85 3.98
C VAL A 112 -7.36 -13.12 3.06
N GLU A 113 -6.14 -12.97 3.55
CA GLU A 113 -5.05 -12.40 2.80
C GLU A 113 -4.45 -13.44 1.86
N LEU A 114 -4.22 -13.08 0.61
CA LEU A 114 -3.47 -13.89 -0.36
C LEU A 114 -2.00 -13.49 -0.45
N ALA A 115 -1.71 -12.20 -0.30
CA ALA A 115 -0.36 -11.65 -0.35
C ALA A 115 -0.31 -10.31 0.38
N ASN A 116 0.89 -9.92 0.81
CA ASN A 116 1.18 -8.64 1.43
C ASN A 116 2.62 -8.22 1.15
N ASN A 117 2.96 -6.96 1.43
CA ASN A 117 4.33 -6.46 1.35
C ASN A 117 5.03 -6.37 2.72
N MET A 118 4.56 -7.14 3.71
CA MET A 118 5.11 -7.20 5.07
C MET A 118 5.83 -8.52 5.35
N SER A 119 5.88 -9.43 4.39
CA SER A 119 6.47 -10.76 4.51
C SER A 119 7.32 -11.14 3.30
N GLY A 120 8.05 -12.26 3.41
CA GLY A 120 8.92 -12.73 2.34
C GLY A 120 10.09 -11.80 2.05
N MET A 121 10.44 -11.64 0.80
CA MET A 121 11.57 -10.79 0.36
C MET A 121 11.38 -9.31 0.71
N ASN A 122 10.14 -8.84 0.78
CA ASN A 122 9.82 -7.42 1.01
C ASN A 122 9.70 -7.06 2.50
N ALA A 123 9.86 -8.02 3.43
CA ALA A 123 9.67 -7.81 4.86
C ALA A 123 10.60 -6.75 5.47
N GLN A 124 11.74 -6.52 4.85
CA GLN A 124 12.75 -5.55 5.29
C GLN A 124 12.75 -4.27 4.46
N ASP A 125 11.87 -4.18 3.46
CA ASP A 125 11.81 -3.03 2.57
C ASP A 125 10.93 -1.92 3.12
N PHE A 126 11.28 -0.68 2.81
CA PHE A 126 10.42 0.46 3.10
C PHE A 126 9.28 0.53 2.08
N CYS A 127 8.05 0.50 2.57
CA CYS A 127 6.86 0.77 1.74
C CYS A 127 6.74 2.26 1.42
N CYS A 128 7.02 3.10 2.39
CA CYS A 128 6.94 4.56 2.26
C CYS A 128 8.29 5.21 2.58
N CYS A 129 8.60 6.24 1.78
CA CYS A 129 9.79 7.04 1.94
C CYS A 129 9.41 8.52 2.05
N THR A 130 10.18 9.27 2.82
CA THR A 130 10.07 10.72 2.83
C THR A 130 10.90 11.32 1.72
N ALA A 131 10.38 12.37 1.11
CA ALA A 131 11.07 13.13 0.08
C ALA A 131 11.02 14.63 0.42
N ILE A 132 12.07 15.35 0.03
CA ILE A 132 12.20 16.78 0.21
C ILE A 132 12.51 17.44 -1.15
N ASN A 133 12.09 18.69 -1.33
CA ASN A 133 12.57 19.50 -2.44
C ASN A 133 14.11 19.67 -2.33
N GLY A 134 14.81 19.39 -3.41
CA GLY A 134 16.27 19.49 -3.46
C GLY A 134 16.78 20.89 -3.17
N ASP A 135 16.03 21.94 -3.52
CA ASP A 135 16.41 23.33 -3.23
C ASP A 135 16.53 23.60 -1.72
N ILE A 136 15.70 22.94 -0.88
CA ILE A 136 15.81 23.02 0.59
C ILE A 136 17.11 22.36 1.05
N ILE A 137 17.49 21.24 0.42
CA ILE A 137 18.73 20.54 0.77
C ILE A 137 19.96 21.41 0.44
N GLU A 138 19.92 22.09 -0.70
CA GLU A 138 21.03 22.90 -1.18
C GLU A 138 21.13 24.25 -0.47
N ASN A 139 20.01 24.95 -0.27
CA ASN A 139 19.99 26.31 0.22
C ASN A 139 19.75 26.42 1.74
N GLU A 140 19.10 25.42 2.33
CA GLU A 140 18.72 25.39 3.75
C GLU A 140 19.06 24.02 4.40
N PRO A 141 20.32 23.57 4.35
CA PRO A 141 20.70 22.22 4.77
C PRO A 141 20.40 21.93 6.25
N ASP A 142 20.38 22.96 7.10
CA ASP A 142 20.02 22.80 8.52
C ASP A 142 18.53 22.50 8.69
N VAL A 143 17.66 23.13 7.90
CA VAL A 143 16.23 22.86 7.88
C VAL A 143 16.00 21.43 7.40
N ALA A 144 16.64 21.02 6.31
CA ALA A 144 16.55 19.65 5.81
C ALA A 144 16.95 18.62 6.88
N ARG A 145 18.08 18.86 7.60
CA ARG A 145 18.52 17.97 8.69
C ARG A 145 17.51 17.91 9.84
N GLN A 146 16.94 19.05 10.24
CA GLN A 146 15.94 19.09 11.31
C GLN A 146 14.66 18.34 10.93
N LEU A 147 14.17 18.49 9.71
CA LEU A 147 13.02 17.73 9.19
C LEU A 147 13.26 16.22 9.23
N ILE A 148 14.39 15.76 8.69
CA ILE A 148 14.75 14.33 8.70
C ILE A 148 14.84 13.79 10.13
N ARG A 149 15.48 14.55 11.03
CA ARG A 149 15.57 14.17 12.46
C ARG A 149 14.20 14.08 13.13
N ALA A 150 13.29 15.02 12.82
CA ALA A 150 11.94 15.00 13.34
C ALA A 150 11.18 13.76 12.89
N TRP A 151 11.23 13.43 11.59
CA TRP A 151 10.61 12.21 11.06
C TRP A 151 11.20 10.93 11.67
N CYS A 152 12.52 10.82 11.75
CA CYS A 152 13.16 9.66 12.38
C CYS A 152 12.81 9.52 13.86
N LYS A 153 12.69 10.65 14.59
CA LYS A 153 12.25 10.63 15.99
C LYS A 153 10.80 10.20 16.13
N GLY A 154 9.90 10.73 15.27
CA GLY A 154 8.50 10.35 15.25
C GLY A 154 8.33 8.86 14.95
N SER A 155 8.99 8.35 13.93
CA SER A 155 8.95 6.93 13.57
C SER A 155 9.43 6.02 14.72
N ARG A 156 10.53 6.39 15.38
CA ARG A 156 11.03 5.64 16.54
C ARG A 156 10.13 5.74 17.75
N TYR A 157 9.42 6.86 17.92
CA TYR A 157 8.49 7.00 19.02
C TYR A 157 7.28 6.09 18.86
N VAL A 158 6.77 5.95 17.64
CA VAL A 158 5.64 5.04 17.33
C VAL A 158 6.00 3.61 17.73
N ASP A 159 7.23 3.18 17.45
CA ASP A 159 7.73 1.86 17.82
C ASP A 159 7.79 1.73 19.36
N GLY A 160 6.93 0.91 19.92
CA GLY A 160 6.76 0.72 21.35
C GLY A 160 5.74 1.66 22.03
N HIS A 161 5.09 2.58 21.28
CA HIS A 161 4.03 3.47 21.78
C HIS A 161 2.75 3.38 20.92
N GLU A 162 2.53 2.27 20.22
CA GLU A 162 1.48 2.13 19.21
C GLU A 162 0.08 2.43 19.77
N ALA A 163 -0.21 1.97 20.99
CA ALA A 163 -1.52 2.21 21.63
C ALA A 163 -1.74 3.69 21.99
N GLU A 164 -0.70 4.38 22.43
CA GLU A 164 -0.75 5.81 22.74
C GLU A 164 -0.93 6.63 21.45
N VAL A 165 -0.15 6.31 20.41
CA VAL A 165 -0.23 6.98 19.11
C VAL A 165 -1.61 6.76 18.48
N ALA A 166 -2.13 5.54 18.49
CA ALA A 166 -3.48 5.25 18.02
C ALA A 166 -4.54 6.07 18.75
N LYS A 167 -4.39 6.25 20.08
CA LYS A 167 -5.28 7.12 20.85
C LYS A 167 -5.18 8.60 20.44
N ILE A 168 -3.98 9.09 20.22
CA ILE A 168 -3.77 10.47 19.74
C ILE A 168 -4.44 10.69 18.39
N GLU A 169 -4.32 9.74 17.46
CA GLU A 169 -4.96 9.82 16.13
C GLU A 169 -6.49 9.82 16.25
N VAL A 170 -7.06 8.93 17.07
CA VAL A 170 -8.50 8.84 17.26
C VAL A 170 -9.05 10.11 17.94
N ASP A 171 -8.42 10.57 19.01
CA ASP A 171 -8.85 11.76 19.78
C ASP A 171 -8.69 13.04 18.94
N GLY A 172 -7.61 13.12 18.14
CA GLY A 172 -7.32 14.23 17.24
C GLY A 172 -8.10 14.19 15.93
N LYS A 173 -8.78 13.07 15.63
CA LYS A 173 -9.51 12.84 14.37
C LYS A 173 -8.63 13.01 13.11
N TYR A 174 -7.38 12.53 13.20
CA TYR A 174 -6.42 12.54 12.09
C TYR A 174 -6.66 11.39 11.12
#